data_7d270e1361d05647ef51c1aa66065905
#
_entry.id   7d270e1361d05647ef51c1aa66065905
#
_cell.length_a   1.000
_cell.length_b   1.000
_cell.length_c   1.000
_cell.angle_alpha   90.00
_cell.angle_beta   90.00
_cell.angle_gamma   90.00
#
_symmetry.space_group_name_H-M   'P 1'
#
loop_
_entity.id
_entity.type
_entity.pdbx_description
1 polymer ?
#
loop_
_entity_poly.entity_id
_entity_poly.type
_entity_poly.pdbx_seq_one_letter_code
_entity_poly.pdbx_strand_id
1 'polypeptide(L)'
;MSSRKDAAGRKLKDGERQRPNGSYEYRWTDKIGKRHSIYAVSLKELREKESKVTLDAIDGIQVSSNSLTINDWYAKWKSLKKGLKENTFQNYQYMYNQYVSGTFGKMKLKQVKRSDVKKFYNDLHEKTGLKVRTIESVHIVVYQVFELAVNDDVIRYNPCEKALKELKNAFPEVEKKKGLTIEEESTFLRFVESNNRYSRWYPVLVTLFRTGMRIGECMALTWEDIDFEAKTIRICKTLEYFKLVDEHTHTKEIHTPKTVAGIRYIPMLPEVIAALEEEKALQKLIGIECIETINGVTDFVFLNRYGKTLCRESINRTIQRIVRECNMAVELKQFDGVLLPKFSCHSTRHTFATRLNEAGINLKAAQSMLGHVDVSTTLNIYTDSTKSLMDQAIMEFGKFTNKNIPLRTPNVPQNSVNR
;
A
#
# COMPACT_ATOMS: atom_id res chain seq x y z
N MET A 1 39.94 41.53 36.07
CA MET A 1 39.27 41.82 34.79
C MET A 1 38.00 42.58 35.05
N SER A 2 37.81 43.77 34.50
CA SER A 2 36.65 44.63 34.68
C SER A 2 35.42 43.91 34.09
N SER A 3 34.37 43.67 34.88
CA SER A 3 33.14 43.05 34.41
C SER A 3 32.42 43.97 33.43
N ARG A 4 32.21 43.52 32.19
CA ARG A 4 31.46 44.27 31.18
C ARG A 4 30.02 44.51 31.67
N LYS A 5 29.56 45.76 31.61
CA LYS A 5 28.21 46.18 32.01
C LYS A 5 27.48 46.81 30.81
N ASP A 6 26.19 46.69 30.76
CA ASP A 6 25.33 47.43 29.81
C ASP A 6 25.10 48.89 30.27
N ALA A 7 24.42 49.68 29.46
CA ALA A 7 24.07 51.07 29.77
C ALA A 7 23.22 51.24 31.05
N ALA A 8 22.54 50.19 31.49
CA ALA A 8 21.76 50.17 32.73
C ALA A 8 22.56 49.57 33.92
N GLY A 9 23.89 49.37 33.79
CA GLY A 9 24.74 48.85 34.84
C GLY A 9 24.68 47.34 35.10
N ARG A 10 23.95 46.58 34.30
CA ARG A 10 23.77 45.11 34.43
C ARG A 10 25.00 44.39 33.89
N LYS A 11 25.48 43.39 34.63
CA LYS A 11 26.62 42.56 34.24
C LYS A 11 26.31 41.71 33.02
N LEU A 12 27.15 41.80 31.97
CA LEU A 12 27.12 40.99 30.76
C LEU A 12 28.02 39.78 30.91
N LYS A 13 27.57 38.62 30.41
CA LYS A 13 28.32 37.36 30.35
C LYS A 13 29.30 37.36 29.16
N ASP A 14 30.17 36.36 29.10
CA ASP A 14 31.05 36.17 27.95
C ASP A 14 30.21 35.92 26.68
N GLY A 15 30.59 36.60 25.59
CA GLY A 15 29.82 36.57 24.33
C GLY A 15 28.69 37.59 24.26
N GLU A 16 28.14 38.07 25.40
CA GLU A 16 27.10 39.10 25.43
C GLU A 16 27.67 40.50 25.19
N ARG A 17 26.99 41.32 24.41
CA ARG A 17 27.25 42.75 24.27
C ARG A 17 25.98 43.56 24.00
N GLN A 18 25.94 44.80 24.43
CA GLN A 18 24.95 45.77 23.99
C GLN A 18 25.45 46.51 22.76
N ARG A 19 24.60 46.65 21.75
CA ARG A 19 24.90 47.38 20.51
C ARG A 19 24.56 48.87 20.67
N PRO A 20 25.11 49.76 19.81
CA PRO A 20 24.83 51.19 19.87
C PRO A 20 23.35 51.55 19.76
N ASN A 21 22.57 50.76 19.09
CA ASN A 21 21.12 50.92 18.94
C ASN A 21 20.30 50.40 20.15
N GLY A 22 20.94 50.06 21.26
CA GLY A 22 20.30 49.57 22.48
C GLY A 22 19.95 48.09 22.49
N SER A 23 20.01 47.38 21.36
CA SER A 23 19.75 45.93 21.29
C SER A 23 20.94 45.13 21.83
N TYR A 24 20.69 43.87 22.17
CA TYR A 24 21.70 42.95 22.70
C TYR A 24 22.08 41.92 21.68
N GLU A 25 23.36 41.48 21.71
CA GLU A 25 23.93 40.45 20.85
C GLU A 25 24.70 39.45 21.71
N TYR A 26 24.54 38.15 21.42
CA TYR A 26 25.36 37.08 21.96
C TYR A 26 26.10 36.40 20.81
N ARG A 27 27.43 36.23 20.95
CA ARG A 27 28.32 35.61 19.96
C ARG A 27 28.98 34.39 20.56
N TRP A 28 28.99 33.32 19.75
CA TRP A 28 29.72 32.10 20.12
C TRP A 28 30.34 31.47 18.86
N THR A 29 31.22 30.51 19.09
CA THR A 29 31.84 29.69 18.04
C THR A 29 31.38 28.26 18.23
N ASP A 30 30.93 27.61 17.16
CA ASP A 30 30.53 26.20 17.21
C ASP A 30 31.76 25.26 17.23
N LYS A 31 31.50 23.94 17.39
CA LYS A 31 32.54 22.90 17.44
C LYS A 31 33.36 22.79 16.15
N ILE A 32 32.88 23.32 15.03
CA ILE A 32 33.57 23.34 13.72
C ILE A 32 34.32 24.64 13.48
N GLY A 33 34.38 25.54 14.47
CA GLY A 33 35.09 26.81 14.36
C GLY A 33 34.31 27.95 13.71
N LYS A 34 33.03 27.75 13.36
CA LYS A 34 32.19 28.79 12.73
C LYS A 34 31.60 29.71 13.78
N ARG A 35 31.67 31.02 13.52
CA ARG A 35 31.12 32.07 14.41
C ARG A 35 29.62 32.29 14.11
N HIS A 36 28.85 32.41 15.17
CA HIS A 36 27.40 32.65 15.15
C HIS A 36 27.06 33.85 16.04
N SER A 37 25.94 34.51 15.75
CA SER A 37 25.39 35.60 16.56
C SER A 37 23.86 35.48 16.62
N ILE A 38 23.33 35.83 17.79
CA ILE A 38 21.87 36.03 17.98
C ILE A 38 21.62 37.42 18.55
N TYR A 39 20.45 37.96 18.27
CA TYR A 39 20.08 39.32 18.65
C TYR A 39 18.76 39.30 19.41
N ALA A 40 18.61 40.27 20.37
CA ALA A 40 17.38 40.48 21.12
C ALA A 40 17.23 41.96 21.48
N VAL A 41 15.99 42.37 21.70
CA VAL A 41 15.68 43.75 22.11
C VAL A 41 16.01 43.96 23.60
N SER A 42 15.92 42.91 24.42
CA SER A 42 16.22 42.97 25.86
C SER A 42 17.24 41.91 26.26
N LEU A 43 17.95 42.18 27.38
CA LEU A 43 18.91 41.23 27.95
C LEU A 43 18.26 39.95 28.45
N LYS A 44 17.00 40.02 28.91
CA LYS A 44 16.23 38.84 29.33
C LYS A 44 15.96 37.92 28.14
N GLU A 45 15.47 38.48 27.07
CA GLU A 45 15.19 37.74 25.81
C GLU A 45 16.50 37.14 25.21
N LEU A 46 17.60 37.90 25.28
CA LEU A 46 18.91 37.40 24.84
C LEU A 46 19.31 36.14 25.62
N ARG A 47 19.20 36.16 26.93
CA ARG A 47 19.53 35.04 27.80
C ARG A 47 18.60 33.82 27.63
N GLU A 48 17.34 34.02 27.32
CA GLU A 48 16.43 32.94 26.94
C GLU A 48 16.86 32.28 25.62
N LYS A 49 17.29 33.10 24.65
CA LYS A 49 17.84 32.59 23.36
C LYS A 49 19.21 31.92 23.56
N GLU A 50 20.08 32.48 24.39
CA GLU A 50 21.37 31.89 24.75
C GLU A 50 21.21 30.52 25.40
N SER A 51 20.28 30.38 26.36
CA SER A 51 20.01 29.10 27.02
C SER A 51 19.57 28.04 26.03
N LYS A 52 18.73 28.41 25.04
CA LYS A 52 18.32 27.48 23.97
C LYS A 52 19.51 27.05 23.12
N VAL A 53 20.35 27.98 22.70
CA VAL A 53 21.55 27.68 21.89
C VAL A 53 22.52 26.80 22.67
N THR A 54 22.70 27.05 23.97
CA THR A 54 23.57 26.25 24.84
C THR A 54 23.01 24.81 24.99
N LEU A 55 21.72 24.67 25.19
CA LEU A 55 21.05 23.35 25.21
C LEU A 55 21.20 22.63 23.88
N ASP A 56 21.00 23.35 22.76
CA ASP A 56 21.19 22.79 21.42
C ASP A 56 22.62 22.31 21.19
N ALA A 57 23.61 23.08 21.68
CA ALA A 57 25.02 22.70 21.58
C ALA A 57 25.40 21.50 22.47
N ILE A 58 24.78 21.37 23.65
CA ILE A 58 24.95 20.22 24.56
C ILE A 58 24.35 18.97 23.91
N ASP A 59 23.16 19.10 23.29
CA ASP A 59 22.47 18.01 22.62
C ASP A 59 23.03 17.70 21.20
N GLY A 60 24.12 18.39 20.79
CA GLY A 60 24.77 18.17 19.49
C GLY A 60 24.09 18.81 18.30
N ILE A 61 23.00 19.56 18.49
CA ILE A 61 22.15 20.10 17.40
C ILE A 61 22.90 21.15 16.59
N GLN A 62 23.03 20.93 15.29
CA GLN A 62 23.78 21.79 14.37
C GLN A 62 23.11 23.16 14.16
N VAL A 63 23.77 24.24 14.50
CA VAL A 63 23.27 25.62 14.35
C VAL A 63 23.20 26.04 12.87
N SER A 64 24.03 25.47 12.00
CA SER A 64 24.15 25.83 10.57
C SER A 64 22.93 25.54 9.73
N SER A 65 21.95 24.78 10.24
CA SER A 65 20.75 24.33 9.52
C SER A 65 19.51 25.24 9.70
N ASN A 66 19.67 26.45 10.26
CA ASN A 66 18.51 27.33 10.54
C ASN A 66 17.79 27.89 9.30
N SER A 67 18.44 27.89 8.13
CA SER A 67 17.85 28.35 6.87
C SER A 67 17.24 27.23 6.02
N LEU A 68 17.55 25.96 6.31
CA LEU A 68 17.12 24.83 5.51
C LEU A 68 15.59 24.65 5.55
N THR A 69 15.01 24.48 4.39
CA THR A 69 13.59 24.13 4.21
C THR A 69 13.40 22.61 4.25
N ILE A 70 12.15 22.17 4.39
CA ILE A 70 11.80 20.76 4.24
C ILE A 70 12.18 20.26 2.84
N ASN A 71 12.04 21.09 1.79
CA ASN A 71 12.43 20.74 0.43
C ASN A 71 13.93 20.47 0.30
N ASP A 72 14.78 21.31 0.92
CA ASP A 72 16.23 21.10 0.94
C ASP A 72 16.59 19.78 1.62
N TRP A 73 15.91 19.48 2.71
CA TRP A 73 16.13 18.25 3.46
C TRP A 73 15.59 17.00 2.74
N TYR A 74 14.47 17.15 2.05
CA TYR A 74 13.95 16.09 1.16
C TYR A 74 14.93 15.78 0.01
N ALA A 75 15.57 16.77 -0.57
CA ALA A 75 16.59 16.55 -1.61
C ALA A 75 17.77 15.72 -1.07
N LYS A 76 18.23 16.00 0.16
CA LYS A 76 19.23 15.18 0.86
C LYS A 76 18.72 13.77 1.12
N TRP A 77 17.50 13.63 1.66
CA TRP A 77 16.88 12.33 1.90
C TRP A 77 16.77 11.52 0.60
N LYS A 78 16.30 12.14 -0.49
CA LYS A 78 16.19 11.52 -1.82
C LYS A 78 17.54 10.97 -2.30
N SER A 79 18.62 11.72 -2.17
CA SER A 79 19.97 11.33 -2.61
C SER A 79 20.55 10.15 -1.83
N LEU A 80 20.15 9.98 -0.58
CA LEU A 80 20.62 8.90 0.32
C LEU A 80 19.79 7.61 0.19
N LYS A 81 18.56 7.70 -0.37
CA LYS A 81 17.67 6.53 -0.51
C LYS A 81 18.14 5.62 -1.64
N LYS A 82 18.78 4.52 -1.24
CA LYS A 82 19.19 3.42 -2.13
C LYS A 82 18.53 2.12 -1.70
N GLY A 83 18.38 1.17 -2.61
CA GLY A 83 17.85 -0.17 -2.32
C GLY A 83 16.33 -0.26 -2.20
N LEU A 84 15.57 0.82 -2.46
CA LEU A 84 14.12 0.74 -2.65
C LEU A 84 13.81 0.18 -4.05
N LYS A 85 12.70 -0.56 -4.16
CA LYS A 85 12.15 -0.84 -5.49
C LYS A 85 11.78 0.44 -6.18
N GLU A 86 12.08 0.55 -7.48
CA GLU A 86 11.86 1.74 -8.29
C GLU A 86 10.42 2.26 -8.17
N ASN A 87 9.43 1.42 -8.31
CA ASN A 87 8.01 1.79 -8.17
C ASN A 87 7.69 2.41 -6.78
N THR A 88 8.30 1.92 -5.69
CA THR A 88 8.13 2.51 -4.36
C THR A 88 8.76 3.89 -4.27
N PHE A 89 9.95 4.04 -4.86
CA PHE A 89 10.65 5.31 -4.88
C PHE A 89 9.93 6.36 -5.72
N GLN A 90 9.44 5.98 -6.90
CA GLN A 90 8.61 6.82 -7.77
C GLN A 90 7.30 7.26 -7.07
N ASN A 91 6.66 6.36 -6.32
CA ASN A 91 5.48 6.71 -5.53
C ASN A 91 5.81 7.73 -4.43
N TYR A 92 6.94 7.59 -3.73
CA TYR A 92 7.38 8.56 -2.73
C TYR A 92 7.65 9.93 -3.36
N GLN A 93 8.32 9.97 -4.51
CA GLN A 93 8.56 11.21 -5.25
C GLN A 93 7.24 11.85 -5.68
N TYR A 94 6.31 11.07 -6.23
CA TYR A 94 4.99 11.56 -6.62
C TYR A 94 4.24 12.17 -5.43
N MET A 95 4.16 11.46 -4.29
CA MET A 95 3.47 11.96 -3.10
C MET A 95 4.09 13.25 -2.58
N TYR A 96 5.41 13.34 -2.55
CA TYR A 96 6.10 14.54 -2.10
C TYR A 96 5.90 15.72 -3.08
N ASN A 97 6.15 15.51 -4.36
CA ASN A 97 6.07 16.56 -5.36
C ASN A 97 4.65 17.10 -5.51
N GLN A 98 3.65 16.21 -5.49
CA GLN A 98 2.26 16.59 -5.69
C GLN A 98 1.65 17.31 -4.48
N TYR A 99 1.98 16.90 -3.26
CA TYR A 99 1.26 17.36 -2.09
C TYR A 99 2.07 18.17 -1.08
N VAL A 100 3.40 18.07 -1.08
CA VAL A 100 4.26 18.65 -0.05
C VAL A 100 5.08 19.82 -0.56
N SER A 101 5.75 19.66 -1.70
CA SER A 101 6.78 20.58 -2.20
C SER A 101 6.30 22.01 -2.42
N GLY A 102 5.05 22.17 -2.90
CA GLY A 102 4.47 23.47 -3.26
C GLY A 102 4.15 24.38 -2.08
N THR A 103 3.85 23.81 -0.92
CA THR A 103 3.36 24.51 0.28
C THR A 103 4.18 24.18 1.52
N PHE A 104 3.88 23.08 2.19
CA PHE A 104 4.51 22.64 3.42
C PHE A 104 6.03 22.48 3.28
N GLY A 105 6.49 21.99 2.12
CA GLY A 105 7.91 21.82 1.82
C GLY A 105 8.76 23.08 1.86
N LYS A 106 8.15 24.26 1.74
CA LYS A 106 8.83 25.57 1.81
C LYS A 106 9.07 26.06 3.24
N MET A 107 8.46 25.43 4.24
CA MET A 107 8.66 25.80 5.63
C MET A 107 10.11 25.47 6.08
N LYS A 108 10.61 26.28 6.98
CA LYS A 108 11.93 26.02 7.60
C LYS A 108 11.85 24.81 8.51
N LEU A 109 12.68 23.81 8.27
CA LEU A 109 12.67 22.51 8.93
C LEU A 109 12.63 22.61 10.47
N LYS A 110 13.50 23.45 11.05
CA LYS A 110 13.59 23.64 12.51
C LYS A 110 12.41 24.36 13.16
N GLN A 111 11.59 25.04 12.35
CA GLN A 111 10.46 25.82 12.88
C GLN A 111 9.16 25.02 12.89
N VAL A 112 9.15 23.84 12.22
CA VAL A 112 7.96 23.01 12.12
C VAL A 112 7.61 22.39 13.47
N LYS A 113 6.40 22.63 13.90
CA LYS A 113 5.81 22.04 15.10
C LYS A 113 4.83 20.92 14.71
N ARG A 114 4.50 20.04 15.67
CA ARG A 114 3.47 19.00 15.46
C ARG A 114 2.12 19.57 15.05
N SER A 115 1.76 20.78 15.55
CA SER A 115 0.55 21.49 15.15
C SER A 115 0.52 21.86 13.66
N ASP A 116 1.68 22.22 13.10
CA ASP A 116 1.79 22.59 11.69
C ASP A 116 1.61 21.36 10.79
N VAL A 117 2.16 20.20 11.20
CA VAL A 117 1.96 18.92 10.52
C VAL A 117 0.49 18.49 10.58
N LYS A 118 -0.16 18.59 11.76
CA LYS A 118 -1.60 18.29 11.89
C LYS A 118 -2.44 19.18 10.98
N LYS A 119 -2.17 20.49 11.01
CA LYS A 119 -2.87 21.45 10.15
C LYS A 119 -2.67 21.12 8.67
N PHE A 120 -1.46 20.79 8.27
CA PHE A 120 -1.17 20.40 6.89
C PHE A 120 -1.99 19.17 6.46
N TYR A 121 -2.10 18.13 7.30
CA TYR A 121 -2.91 16.95 6.97
C TYR A 121 -4.40 17.23 6.94
N ASN A 122 -4.90 18.07 7.85
CA ASN A 122 -6.29 18.50 7.84
C ASN A 122 -6.59 19.33 6.58
N ASP A 123 -5.71 20.26 6.22
CA ASP A 123 -5.84 21.05 4.98
C ASP A 123 -5.85 20.15 3.72
N LEU A 124 -5.05 19.09 3.67
CA LEU A 124 -5.09 18.11 2.58
C LEU A 124 -6.45 17.39 2.52
N HIS A 125 -7.02 17.03 3.66
CA HIS A 125 -8.34 16.40 3.71
C HIS A 125 -9.45 17.35 3.30
N GLU A 126 -9.53 18.50 3.96
CA GLU A 126 -10.65 19.46 3.85
C GLU A 126 -10.64 20.25 2.54
N LYS A 127 -9.44 20.72 2.11
CA LYS A 127 -9.33 21.60 0.93
C LYS A 127 -9.18 20.83 -0.37
N THR A 128 -8.58 19.63 -0.36
CA THR A 128 -8.34 18.86 -1.58
C THR A 128 -9.22 17.61 -1.69
N GLY A 129 -9.99 17.27 -0.66
CA GLY A 129 -10.84 16.07 -0.63
C GLY A 129 -10.05 14.75 -0.59
N LEU A 130 -8.77 14.78 -0.23
CA LEU A 130 -7.95 13.57 -0.18
C LEU A 130 -8.44 12.60 0.90
N LYS A 131 -8.53 11.33 0.54
CA LYS A 131 -8.82 10.26 1.50
C LYS A 131 -7.68 10.12 2.51
N VAL A 132 -8.02 9.79 3.76
CA VAL A 132 -7.02 9.61 4.85
C VAL A 132 -5.92 8.65 4.45
N ARG A 133 -6.24 7.55 3.75
CA ARG A 133 -5.25 6.59 3.24
C ARG A 133 -4.22 7.19 2.27
N THR A 134 -4.63 8.17 1.44
CA THR A 134 -3.68 8.88 0.58
C THR A 134 -2.79 9.80 1.42
N ILE A 135 -3.37 10.45 2.45
CA ILE A 135 -2.63 11.27 3.40
C ILE A 135 -1.64 10.43 4.21
N GLU A 136 -1.97 9.17 4.53
CA GLU A 136 -1.02 8.21 5.11
C GLU A 136 0.21 7.99 4.22
N SER A 137 0.00 7.87 2.92
CA SER A 137 1.11 7.72 1.96
C SER A 137 1.99 8.97 1.92
N VAL A 138 1.41 10.16 2.00
CA VAL A 138 2.15 11.42 2.17
C VAL A 138 2.90 11.45 3.49
N HIS A 139 2.23 11.07 4.59
CA HIS A 139 2.83 11.00 5.93
C HIS A 139 4.06 10.09 5.97
N ILE A 140 4.02 8.91 5.32
CA ILE A 140 5.17 7.99 5.28
C ILE A 140 6.42 8.68 4.73
N VAL A 141 6.28 9.49 3.70
CA VAL A 141 7.43 10.21 3.12
C VAL A 141 7.89 11.34 4.02
N VAL A 142 6.96 12.19 4.46
CA VAL A 142 7.26 13.33 5.34
C VAL A 142 7.88 12.86 6.65
N TYR A 143 7.37 11.79 7.25
CA TYR A 143 7.92 11.17 8.45
C TYR A 143 9.38 10.77 8.27
N GLN A 144 9.73 10.08 7.17
CA GLN A 144 11.10 9.65 6.89
C GLN A 144 12.06 10.83 6.67
N VAL A 145 11.57 11.92 6.07
CA VAL A 145 12.36 13.14 5.88
C VAL A 145 12.69 13.78 7.23
N PHE A 146 11.73 13.91 8.13
CA PHE A 146 11.97 14.44 9.48
C PHE A 146 12.77 13.47 10.35
N GLU A 147 12.60 12.16 10.17
CA GLU A 147 13.39 11.14 10.89
C GLU A 147 14.88 11.23 10.55
N LEU A 148 15.20 11.45 9.27
CA LEU A 148 16.59 11.72 8.87
C LEU A 148 17.13 12.98 9.57
N ALA A 149 16.29 14.01 9.74
CA ALA A 149 16.71 15.24 10.41
C ALA A 149 16.93 15.05 11.92
N VAL A 150 16.20 14.13 12.55
CA VAL A 150 16.46 13.72 13.94
C VAL A 150 17.76 12.93 14.03
N ASN A 151 17.97 11.94 13.16
CA ASN A 151 19.16 11.09 13.15
C ASN A 151 20.45 11.85 12.85
N ASP A 152 20.35 12.97 12.12
CA ASP A 152 21.47 13.86 11.80
C ASP A 152 21.61 15.04 12.80
N ASP A 153 20.97 14.97 13.95
CA ASP A 153 21.01 15.99 15.02
C ASP A 153 20.64 17.40 14.54
N VAL A 154 19.72 17.52 13.57
CA VAL A 154 19.22 18.80 13.06
C VAL A 154 18.03 19.28 13.87
N ILE A 155 17.17 18.36 14.28
CA ILE A 155 16.00 18.61 15.15
C ILE A 155 15.94 17.57 16.27
N ARG A 156 15.33 17.91 17.41
CA ARG A 156 15.29 17.05 18.60
C ARG A 156 14.28 15.91 18.53
N TYR A 157 13.18 16.11 17.82
CA TYR A 157 12.08 15.15 17.71
C TYR A 157 11.42 15.26 16.35
N ASN A 158 10.81 14.18 15.94
CA ASN A 158 10.06 14.13 14.70
C ASN A 158 8.66 14.75 14.90
N PRO A 159 8.32 15.90 14.27
CA PRO A 159 7.03 16.55 14.46
C PRO A 159 5.86 15.74 13.86
N CYS A 160 6.16 14.75 13.02
CA CYS A 160 5.15 13.87 12.42
C CYS A 160 4.63 12.80 13.38
N GLU A 161 5.33 12.54 14.52
CA GLU A 161 4.90 11.54 15.49
C GLU A 161 3.47 11.78 15.94
N LYS A 162 2.62 10.75 15.79
CA LYS A 162 1.20 10.77 16.19
C LYS A 162 0.35 11.89 15.54
N ALA A 163 0.93 12.66 14.60
CA ALA A 163 0.23 13.79 13.99
C ALA A 163 -1.04 13.38 13.20
N LEU A 164 -1.04 12.16 12.64
CA LEU A 164 -2.15 11.63 11.85
C LEU A 164 -3.23 10.92 12.68
N LYS A 165 -2.97 10.65 13.97
CA LYS A 165 -3.86 9.80 14.80
C LYS A 165 -5.28 10.34 14.92
N GLU A 166 -5.43 11.64 15.13
CA GLU A 166 -6.74 12.28 15.30
C GLU A 166 -7.54 12.24 14.01
N LEU A 167 -6.90 12.52 12.85
CA LEU A 167 -7.56 12.47 11.55
C LEU A 167 -8.02 11.05 11.21
N LYS A 168 -7.23 10.01 11.53
CA LYS A 168 -7.63 8.61 11.36
C LYS A 168 -8.83 8.23 12.21
N ASN A 169 -8.89 8.72 13.45
CA ASN A 169 -9.98 8.42 14.36
C ASN A 169 -11.27 9.14 13.93
N ALA A 170 -11.16 10.37 13.41
CA ALA A 170 -12.30 11.14 12.92
C ALA A 170 -12.89 10.57 11.64
N PHE A 171 -12.07 9.98 10.78
CA PHE A 171 -12.47 9.43 9.48
C PHE A 171 -11.97 7.99 9.32
N PRO A 172 -12.54 7.04 10.09
CA PRO A 172 -12.16 5.62 9.96
C PRO A 172 -12.56 5.09 8.58
N GLU A 173 -11.66 4.36 7.92
CA GLU A 173 -12.00 3.65 6.68
C GLU A 173 -12.96 2.51 7.00
N VAL A 174 -14.21 2.63 6.60
CA VAL A 174 -15.27 1.66 6.89
C VAL A 174 -15.39 0.57 5.81
N GLU A 175 -14.88 0.80 4.62
CA GLU A 175 -15.05 -0.15 3.52
C GLU A 175 -13.95 -1.21 3.46
N LYS A 176 -14.21 -2.36 4.04
CA LYS A 176 -13.52 -3.58 3.64
C LYS A 176 -13.96 -3.91 2.21
N LYS A 177 -13.00 -4.06 1.28
CA LYS A 177 -13.28 -4.54 -0.07
C LYS A 177 -13.77 -5.99 0.04
N LYS A 178 -15.06 -6.20 -0.14
CA LYS A 178 -15.66 -7.53 -0.22
C LYS A 178 -15.36 -8.15 -1.59
N GLY A 179 -15.20 -9.48 -1.61
CA GLY A 179 -15.25 -10.23 -2.86
C GLY A 179 -16.67 -10.16 -3.48
N LEU A 180 -16.77 -10.51 -4.73
CA LEU A 180 -18.09 -10.68 -5.37
C LEU A 180 -18.84 -11.83 -4.71
N THR A 181 -20.18 -11.78 -4.70
CA THR A 181 -21.01 -12.93 -4.36
C THR A 181 -20.91 -14.00 -5.44
N ILE A 182 -21.39 -15.21 -5.17
CA ILE A 182 -21.43 -16.29 -6.16
C ILE A 182 -22.28 -15.89 -7.38
N GLU A 183 -23.39 -15.23 -7.13
CA GLU A 183 -24.32 -14.79 -8.20
C GLU A 183 -23.72 -13.67 -9.04
N GLU A 184 -23.04 -12.68 -8.40
CA GLU A 184 -22.36 -11.60 -9.11
C GLU A 184 -21.21 -12.13 -9.97
N GLU A 185 -20.39 -13.04 -9.43
CA GLU A 185 -19.29 -13.68 -10.17
C GLU A 185 -19.81 -14.50 -11.35
N SER A 186 -20.85 -15.32 -11.14
CA SER A 186 -21.49 -16.10 -12.19
C SER A 186 -22.11 -15.21 -13.28
N THR A 187 -22.85 -14.17 -12.89
CA THR A 187 -23.42 -13.20 -13.82
C THR A 187 -22.33 -12.54 -14.67
N PHE A 188 -21.24 -12.11 -14.06
CA PHE A 188 -20.12 -11.46 -14.76
C PHE A 188 -19.47 -12.41 -15.78
N LEU A 189 -19.10 -13.62 -15.38
CA LEU A 189 -18.40 -14.58 -16.25
C LEU A 189 -19.29 -15.05 -17.40
N ARG A 190 -20.57 -15.35 -17.15
CA ARG A 190 -21.53 -15.72 -18.20
C ARG A 190 -21.74 -14.59 -19.22
N PHE A 191 -21.83 -13.35 -18.75
CA PHE A 191 -21.94 -12.20 -19.65
C PHE A 191 -20.69 -12.03 -20.53
N VAL A 192 -19.50 -12.22 -19.97
CA VAL A 192 -18.24 -12.16 -20.74
C VAL A 192 -18.20 -13.25 -21.79
N GLU A 193 -18.52 -14.48 -21.42
CA GLU A 193 -18.48 -15.65 -22.30
C GLU A 193 -19.48 -15.54 -23.46
N SER A 194 -20.71 -15.14 -23.18
CA SER A 194 -21.79 -15.04 -24.18
C SER A 194 -21.71 -13.81 -25.09
N ASN A 195 -20.89 -12.83 -24.74
CA ASN A 195 -20.81 -11.56 -25.46
C ASN A 195 -19.62 -11.56 -26.43
N ASN A 196 -19.90 -11.55 -27.75
CA ASN A 196 -18.88 -11.58 -28.82
C ASN A 196 -17.81 -10.50 -28.72
N ARG A 197 -18.13 -9.35 -28.10
CA ARG A 197 -17.17 -8.25 -27.89
C ARG A 197 -16.22 -8.52 -26.74
N TYR A 198 -16.64 -9.32 -25.75
CA TYR A 198 -15.91 -9.53 -24.50
C TYR A 198 -15.38 -10.95 -24.33
N SER A 199 -15.85 -11.92 -25.11
CA SER A 199 -15.41 -13.33 -25.02
C SER A 199 -13.88 -13.48 -25.08
N ARG A 200 -13.21 -12.65 -25.87
CA ARG A 200 -11.73 -12.58 -25.92
C ARG A 200 -11.05 -12.32 -24.57
N TRP A 201 -11.79 -11.74 -23.60
CA TRP A 201 -11.29 -11.48 -22.26
C TRP A 201 -11.58 -12.59 -21.25
N TYR A 202 -12.37 -13.58 -21.67
CA TYR A 202 -12.77 -14.69 -20.81
C TYR A 202 -11.56 -15.45 -20.24
N PRO A 203 -10.54 -15.86 -21.04
CA PRO A 203 -9.41 -16.63 -20.54
C PRO A 203 -8.64 -15.91 -19.42
N VAL A 204 -8.31 -14.64 -19.57
CA VAL A 204 -7.59 -13.89 -18.55
C VAL A 204 -8.45 -13.65 -17.31
N LEU A 205 -9.76 -13.40 -17.48
CA LEU A 205 -10.66 -13.13 -16.37
C LEU A 205 -10.94 -14.40 -15.55
N VAL A 206 -11.25 -15.54 -16.20
CA VAL A 206 -11.45 -16.80 -15.48
C VAL A 206 -10.17 -17.24 -14.77
N THR A 207 -9.01 -17.07 -15.39
CA THR A 207 -7.71 -17.35 -14.74
C THR A 207 -7.55 -16.53 -13.47
N LEU A 208 -7.85 -15.24 -13.49
CA LEU A 208 -7.78 -14.37 -12.31
C LEU A 208 -8.77 -14.80 -11.21
N PHE A 209 -10.00 -15.14 -11.57
CA PHE A 209 -11.02 -15.55 -10.60
C PHE A 209 -10.75 -16.92 -9.97
N ARG A 210 -10.19 -17.88 -10.74
CA ARG A 210 -10.01 -19.28 -10.32
C ARG A 210 -8.63 -19.61 -9.76
N THR A 211 -7.67 -18.68 -9.82
CA THR A 211 -6.34 -18.89 -9.27
C THR A 211 -5.99 -17.90 -8.16
N GLY A 212 -6.70 -16.79 -8.10
CA GLY A 212 -6.43 -15.72 -7.14
C GLY A 212 -5.05 -15.11 -7.24
N MET A 213 -4.32 -15.33 -8.35
CA MET A 213 -3.01 -14.73 -8.55
C MET A 213 -3.10 -13.19 -8.59
N ARG A 214 -2.01 -12.52 -8.26
CA ARG A 214 -1.96 -11.05 -8.40
C ARG A 214 -1.95 -10.68 -9.88
N ILE A 215 -2.55 -9.53 -10.21
CA ILE A 215 -2.58 -9.08 -11.61
C ILE A 215 -1.19 -9.01 -12.25
N GLY A 216 -0.17 -8.56 -11.52
CA GLY A 216 1.20 -8.54 -12.04
C GLY A 216 1.78 -9.95 -12.27
N GLU A 217 1.41 -10.95 -11.48
CA GLU A 217 1.77 -12.35 -11.67
C GLU A 217 1.10 -12.90 -12.93
N CYS A 218 -0.20 -12.63 -13.11
CA CYS A 218 -0.96 -13.01 -14.29
C CYS A 218 -0.39 -12.40 -15.58
N MET A 219 -0.02 -11.13 -15.55
CA MET A 219 0.56 -10.45 -16.72
C MET A 219 1.99 -10.89 -17.05
N ALA A 220 2.72 -11.43 -16.07
CA ALA A 220 4.07 -11.98 -16.25
C ALA A 220 4.08 -13.46 -16.65
N LEU A 221 2.90 -14.09 -16.74
CA LEU A 221 2.78 -15.52 -17.03
C LEU A 221 3.24 -15.80 -18.45
N THR A 222 4.13 -16.77 -18.61
CA THR A 222 4.62 -17.28 -19.91
C THR A 222 4.12 -18.69 -20.13
N TRP A 223 4.11 -19.16 -21.38
CA TRP A 223 3.65 -20.53 -21.69
C TRP A 223 4.51 -21.60 -21.02
N GLU A 224 5.78 -21.34 -20.72
CA GLU A 224 6.67 -22.24 -19.96
C GLU A 224 6.29 -22.41 -18.48
N ASP A 225 5.49 -21.46 -17.92
CA ASP A 225 5.01 -21.53 -16.54
C ASP A 225 3.76 -22.41 -16.40
N ILE A 226 3.17 -22.88 -17.50
CA ILE A 226 1.96 -23.68 -17.52
C ILE A 226 2.29 -25.11 -17.84
N ASP A 227 2.08 -25.99 -16.87
CA ASP A 227 2.17 -27.43 -17.04
C ASP A 227 0.77 -28.02 -17.19
N PHE A 228 0.39 -28.35 -18.43
CA PHE A 228 -0.91 -28.94 -18.73
C PHE A 228 -1.02 -30.42 -18.29
N GLU A 229 0.10 -31.16 -18.21
CA GLU A 229 0.12 -32.55 -17.76
C GLU A 229 -0.05 -32.62 -16.24
N ALA A 230 0.79 -31.87 -15.50
CA ALA A 230 0.70 -31.75 -14.05
C ALA A 230 -0.50 -30.88 -13.60
N LYS A 231 -1.16 -30.18 -14.53
CA LYS A 231 -2.28 -29.27 -14.29
C LYS A 231 -1.93 -28.19 -13.25
N THR A 232 -0.76 -27.55 -13.41
CA THR A 232 -0.27 -26.54 -12.49
C THR A 232 0.24 -25.30 -13.22
N ILE A 233 0.14 -24.14 -12.54
CA ILE A 233 0.75 -22.88 -12.96
C ILE A 233 1.86 -22.54 -11.96
N ARG A 234 3.08 -22.33 -12.46
CA ARG A 234 4.20 -21.86 -11.68
C ARG A 234 4.19 -20.34 -11.58
N ILE A 235 4.07 -19.81 -10.38
CA ILE A 235 4.16 -18.37 -10.11
C ILE A 235 5.58 -18.06 -9.63
N CYS A 236 6.39 -17.43 -10.47
CA CYS A 236 7.79 -17.10 -10.18
C CYS A 236 8.20 -15.70 -10.64
N LYS A 237 7.28 -14.96 -11.27
CA LYS A 237 7.52 -13.63 -11.85
C LYS A 237 6.34 -12.69 -11.56
N THR A 238 6.59 -11.40 -11.56
CA THR A 238 5.55 -10.37 -11.53
C THR A 238 5.93 -9.22 -12.46
N LEU A 239 5.01 -8.78 -13.29
CA LEU A 239 5.15 -7.60 -14.15
C LEU A 239 4.67 -6.38 -13.39
N GLU A 240 5.55 -5.40 -13.23
CA GLU A 240 5.21 -4.07 -12.75
C GLU A 240 5.16 -3.11 -13.93
N TYR A 241 4.12 -2.28 -13.96
CA TYR A 241 3.91 -1.22 -14.95
C TYR A 241 3.75 0.09 -14.20
N PHE A 242 4.69 1.01 -14.38
CA PHE A 242 4.71 2.27 -13.65
C PHE A 242 5.18 3.41 -14.54
N LYS A 243 4.85 4.63 -14.13
CA LYS A 243 5.27 5.84 -14.79
C LYS A 243 6.50 6.39 -14.09
N LEU A 244 7.55 6.66 -14.85
CA LEU A 244 8.70 7.42 -14.38
C LEU A 244 8.32 8.88 -14.20
N VAL A 245 8.52 9.44 -13.00
CA VAL A 245 8.09 10.81 -12.68
C VAL A 245 8.88 11.83 -13.50
N ASP A 246 10.16 11.60 -13.66
CA ASP A 246 11.07 12.56 -14.33
C ASP A 246 10.99 12.49 -15.87
N GLU A 247 10.58 11.35 -16.46
CA GLU A 247 10.58 11.14 -17.91
C GLU A 247 9.19 11.14 -18.55
N HIS A 248 8.12 11.17 -17.74
CA HIS A 248 6.72 11.03 -18.19
C HIS A 248 6.44 9.77 -19.03
N THR A 249 7.39 8.83 -19.06
CA THR A 249 7.30 7.56 -19.79
C THR A 249 6.74 6.46 -18.92
N HIS A 250 6.15 5.45 -19.57
CA HIS A 250 5.69 4.24 -18.88
C HIS A 250 6.70 3.13 -19.12
N THR A 251 7.14 2.51 -18.04
CA THR A 251 8.10 1.40 -18.05
C THR A 251 7.43 0.11 -17.57
N LYS A 252 7.83 -1.00 -18.17
CA LYS A 252 7.49 -2.36 -17.74
C LYS A 252 8.74 -3.03 -17.20
N GLU A 253 8.63 -3.62 -16.02
CA GLU A 253 9.72 -4.39 -15.41
C GLU A 253 9.19 -5.71 -14.87
N ILE A 254 9.98 -6.77 -15.08
CA ILE A 254 9.72 -8.07 -14.48
C ILE A 254 10.60 -8.24 -13.26
N HIS A 255 9.97 -8.57 -12.15
CA HIS A 255 10.64 -8.88 -10.90
C HIS A 255 10.38 -10.31 -10.49
N THR A 256 11.40 -10.97 -9.94
CA THR A 256 11.23 -12.22 -9.20
C THR A 256 10.59 -11.92 -7.82
N PRO A 257 9.87 -12.88 -7.21
CA PRO A 257 9.35 -12.71 -5.86
C PRO A 257 10.46 -12.40 -4.87
N LYS A 258 10.17 -11.54 -3.89
CA LYS A 258 11.13 -11.11 -2.86
C LYS A 258 11.59 -12.25 -1.93
N THR A 259 10.82 -13.33 -1.87
CA THR A 259 11.06 -14.48 -0.97
C THR A 259 10.84 -15.79 -1.73
N VAL A 260 11.48 -16.84 -1.28
CA VAL A 260 11.28 -18.22 -1.80
C VAL A 260 9.78 -18.61 -1.68
N ALA A 261 9.10 -18.19 -0.63
CA ALA A 261 7.65 -18.41 -0.46
C ALA A 261 6.77 -17.70 -1.52
N GLY A 262 7.34 -16.75 -2.25
CA GLY A 262 6.67 -16.12 -3.39
C GLY A 262 6.64 -17.00 -4.63
N ILE A 263 7.51 -18.00 -4.73
CA ILE A 263 7.50 -19.02 -5.79
C ILE A 263 6.56 -20.12 -5.33
N ARG A 264 5.51 -20.36 -6.08
CA ARG A 264 4.49 -21.33 -5.75
C ARG A 264 3.87 -21.93 -6.99
N TYR A 265 3.27 -23.10 -6.82
CA TYR A 265 2.48 -23.77 -7.85
C TYR A 265 1.01 -23.70 -7.47
N ILE A 266 0.17 -23.30 -8.42
CA ILE A 266 -1.27 -23.22 -8.25
C ILE A 266 -1.90 -24.33 -9.10
N PRO A 267 -2.63 -25.29 -8.50
CA PRO A 267 -3.38 -26.28 -9.24
C PRO A 267 -4.44 -25.62 -10.13
N MET A 268 -4.58 -26.07 -11.37
CA MET A 268 -5.59 -25.56 -12.30
C MET A 268 -6.89 -26.36 -12.21
N LEU A 269 -7.99 -25.63 -12.10
CA LEU A 269 -9.32 -26.20 -12.32
C LEU A 269 -9.53 -26.47 -13.81
N PRO A 270 -10.40 -27.43 -14.19
CA PRO A 270 -10.68 -27.76 -15.59
C PRO A 270 -11.04 -26.57 -16.45
N GLU A 271 -11.82 -25.62 -15.92
CA GLU A 271 -12.21 -24.39 -16.62
C GLU A 271 -11.02 -23.46 -16.91
N VAL A 272 -9.99 -23.45 -16.07
CA VAL A 272 -8.75 -22.69 -16.31
C VAL A 272 -7.92 -23.33 -17.40
N ILE A 273 -7.84 -24.66 -17.39
CA ILE A 273 -7.15 -25.43 -18.43
C ILE A 273 -7.78 -25.15 -19.79
N ALA A 274 -9.11 -25.33 -19.90
CA ALA A 274 -9.83 -25.07 -21.13
C ALA A 274 -9.66 -23.62 -21.64
N ALA A 275 -9.72 -22.64 -20.74
CA ALA A 275 -9.53 -21.23 -21.09
C ALA A 275 -8.11 -20.92 -21.59
N LEU A 276 -7.09 -21.55 -21.01
CA LEU A 276 -5.69 -21.37 -21.45
C LEU A 276 -5.42 -22.09 -22.78
N GLU A 277 -6.00 -23.25 -23.00
CA GLU A 277 -5.97 -23.97 -24.29
C GLU A 277 -6.66 -23.16 -25.39
N GLU A 278 -7.85 -22.58 -25.10
CA GLU A 278 -8.56 -21.68 -26.00
C GLU A 278 -7.70 -20.44 -26.34
N GLU A 279 -7.08 -19.81 -25.36
CA GLU A 279 -6.20 -18.67 -25.59
C GLU A 279 -5.04 -19.03 -26.50
N LYS A 280 -4.39 -20.17 -26.28
CA LYS A 280 -3.28 -20.68 -27.10
C LYS A 280 -3.72 -20.98 -28.54
N ALA A 281 -4.86 -21.63 -28.69
CA ALA A 281 -5.44 -21.95 -30.00
C ALA A 281 -5.83 -20.68 -30.76
N LEU A 282 -6.44 -19.72 -30.09
CA LEU A 282 -6.87 -18.46 -30.68
C LEU A 282 -5.67 -17.62 -31.14
N GLN A 283 -4.61 -17.48 -30.32
CA GLN A 283 -3.38 -16.79 -30.72
C GLN A 283 -2.80 -17.39 -32.01
N LYS A 284 -2.72 -18.72 -32.07
CA LYS A 284 -2.26 -19.42 -33.26
C LYS A 284 -3.17 -19.17 -34.46
N LEU A 285 -4.50 -19.20 -34.27
CA LEU A 285 -5.47 -19.02 -35.35
C LEU A 285 -5.41 -17.62 -35.99
N ILE A 286 -5.29 -16.58 -35.15
CA ILE A 286 -5.26 -15.18 -35.62
C ILE A 286 -3.85 -14.63 -35.87
N GLY A 287 -2.82 -15.47 -35.69
CA GLY A 287 -1.41 -15.11 -35.96
C GLY A 287 -0.87 -14.05 -35.00
N ILE A 288 -1.32 -14.00 -33.73
CA ILE A 288 -0.74 -13.11 -32.71
C ILE A 288 0.43 -13.83 -32.05
N GLU A 289 1.61 -13.29 -32.27
CA GLU A 289 2.85 -13.72 -31.60
C GLU A 289 3.31 -12.68 -30.60
N CYS A 290 4.01 -13.11 -29.56
CA CYS A 290 4.60 -12.21 -28.59
C CYS A 290 5.79 -11.49 -29.21
N ILE A 291 5.69 -10.18 -29.40
CA ILE A 291 6.78 -9.33 -29.93
C ILE A 291 7.54 -8.59 -28.83
N GLU A 292 7.15 -8.78 -27.56
CA GLU A 292 7.70 -8.02 -26.43
C GLU A 292 8.66 -8.88 -25.63
N THR A 293 9.85 -8.36 -25.37
CA THR A 293 10.81 -8.95 -24.43
C THR A 293 11.06 -7.95 -23.28
N ILE A 294 10.80 -8.37 -22.05
CA ILE A 294 10.92 -7.53 -20.86
C ILE A 294 11.89 -8.20 -19.90
N ASN A 295 13.04 -7.56 -19.61
CA ASN A 295 14.10 -8.12 -18.77
C ASN A 295 14.52 -9.56 -19.19
N GLY A 296 14.59 -9.81 -20.51
CA GLY A 296 14.94 -11.14 -21.06
C GLY A 296 13.81 -12.18 -21.07
N VAL A 297 12.61 -11.83 -20.59
CA VAL A 297 11.42 -12.71 -20.60
C VAL A 297 10.55 -12.36 -21.79
N THR A 298 10.11 -13.37 -22.52
CA THR A 298 9.21 -13.28 -23.69
C THR A 298 8.16 -14.38 -23.61
N ASP A 299 7.36 -14.56 -24.67
CA ASP A 299 6.36 -15.62 -24.80
C ASP A 299 5.25 -15.57 -23.73
N PHE A 300 4.78 -14.35 -23.48
CA PHE A 300 3.71 -14.10 -22.51
C PHE A 300 2.35 -14.68 -22.96
N VAL A 301 1.59 -15.21 -21.99
CA VAL A 301 0.30 -15.84 -22.23
C VAL A 301 -0.77 -14.84 -22.68
N PHE A 302 -0.90 -13.71 -21.99
CA PHE A 302 -2.00 -12.76 -22.23
C PHE A 302 -1.53 -11.55 -23.02
N LEU A 303 -1.83 -11.54 -24.30
CA LEU A 303 -1.41 -10.54 -25.27
C LEU A 303 -2.56 -9.63 -25.70
N ASN A 304 -2.22 -8.40 -26.05
CA ASN A 304 -3.13 -7.53 -26.78
C ASN A 304 -3.03 -7.82 -28.30
N ARG A 305 -3.89 -7.18 -29.09
CA ARG A 305 -3.92 -7.36 -30.58
C ARG A 305 -2.61 -7.01 -31.30
N TYR A 306 -1.65 -6.41 -30.61
CA TYR A 306 -0.34 -6.02 -31.15
C TYR A 306 0.79 -6.94 -30.67
N GLY A 307 0.50 -8.08 -30.07
CA GLY A 307 1.51 -9.01 -29.56
C GLY A 307 2.26 -8.52 -28.31
N LYS A 308 1.73 -7.52 -27.59
CA LYS A 308 2.32 -7.02 -26.35
C LYS A 308 1.52 -7.46 -25.15
N THR A 309 2.18 -7.66 -23.99
CA THR A 309 1.49 -8.04 -22.75
C THR A 309 0.38 -7.06 -22.38
N LEU A 310 -0.71 -7.58 -21.84
CA LEU A 310 -1.75 -6.75 -21.23
C LEU A 310 -1.18 -5.97 -20.05
N CYS A 311 -1.84 -4.87 -19.67
CA CYS A 311 -1.52 -4.12 -18.46
C CYS A 311 -2.74 -4.03 -17.54
N ARG A 312 -2.48 -3.84 -16.25
CA ARG A 312 -3.52 -3.72 -15.22
C ARG A 312 -4.59 -2.70 -15.56
N GLU A 313 -4.19 -1.57 -16.12
CA GLU A 313 -5.08 -0.47 -16.49
C GLU A 313 -6.04 -0.86 -17.62
N SER A 314 -5.56 -1.63 -18.62
CA SER A 314 -6.40 -2.12 -19.71
C SER A 314 -7.45 -3.10 -19.22
N ILE A 315 -7.05 -4.04 -18.33
CA ILE A 315 -7.97 -5.02 -17.74
C ILE A 315 -9.01 -4.32 -16.87
N ASN A 316 -8.60 -3.39 -16.01
CA ASN A 316 -9.55 -2.64 -15.18
C ASN A 316 -10.54 -1.81 -15.99
N ARG A 317 -10.09 -1.14 -17.04
CA ARG A 317 -11.00 -0.41 -17.95
C ARG A 317 -11.98 -1.35 -18.62
N THR A 318 -11.52 -2.54 -19.00
CA THR A 318 -12.41 -3.55 -19.62
C THR A 318 -13.41 -4.09 -18.60
N ILE A 319 -12.99 -4.43 -17.38
CA ILE A 319 -13.91 -4.86 -16.31
C ILE A 319 -14.98 -3.79 -16.06
N GLN A 320 -14.60 -2.51 -15.93
CA GLN A 320 -15.56 -1.43 -15.71
C GLN A 320 -16.55 -1.26 -16.86
N ARG A 321 -16.11 -1.49 -18.11
CA ARG A 321 -16.97 -1.46 -19.31
C ARG A 321 -17.93 -2.63 -19.31
N ILE A 322 -17.42 -3.84 -19.04
CA ILE A 322 -18.25 -5.06 -18.94
C ILE A 322 -19.31 -4.88 -17.86
N VAL A 323 -18.94 -4.45 -16.65
CA VAL A 323 -19.87 -4.20 -15.54
C VAL A 323 -20.99 -3.25 -15.96
N ARG A 324 -20.64 -2.13 -16.61
CA ARG A 324 -21.64 -1.16 -17.07
C ARG A 324 -22.60 -1.76 -18.11
N GLU A 325 -22.06 -2.47 -19.11
CA GLU A 325 -22.88 -3.04 -20.18
C GLU A 325 -23.70 -4.25 -19.69
N CYS A 326 -23.16 -5.07 -18.79
CA CYS A 326 -23.89 -6.15 -18.14
C CYS A 326 -25.06 -5.61 -17.31
N ASN A 327 -24.83 -4.61 -16.46
CA ASN A 327 -25.89 -4.00 -15.65
C ASN A 327 -27.00 -3.42 -16.53
N MET A 328 -26.63 -2.75 -17.62
CA MET A 328 -27.61 -2.24 -18.60
C MET A 328 -28.45 -3.38 -19.24
N ALA A 329 -27.80 -4.50 -19.61
CA ALA A 329 -28.51 -5.65 -20.18
C ALA A 329 -29.44 -6.32 -19.15
N VAL A 330 -29.04 -6.41 -17.88
CA VAL A 330 -29.85 -6.92 -16.77
C VAL A 330 -31.06 -6.00 -16.52
N GLU A 331 -30.84 -4.69 -16.41
CA GLU A 331 -31.93 -3.72 -16.23
C GLU A 331 -32.95 -3.73 -17.36
N LEU A 332 -32.49 -3.91 -18.60
CA LEU A 332 -33.34 -4.04 -19.79
C LEU A 332 -33.94 -5.45 -19.98
N LYS A 333 -33.69 -6.39 -19.06
CA LYS A 333 -34.10 -7.80 -19.13
C LYS A 333 -33.62 -8.51 -20.38
N GLN A 334 -32.50 -8.09 -20.95
CA GLN A 334 -31.84 -8.72 -22.11
C GLN A 334 -30.85 -9.80 -21.70
N PHE A 335 -30.45 -9.81 -20.43
CA PHE A 335 -29.55 -10.79 -19.85
C PHE A 335 -30.04 -11.18 -18.46
N ASP A 336 -30.03 -12.48 -18.16
CA ASP A 336 -30.45 -13.02 -16.87
C ASP A 336 -29.29 -12.99 -15.88
N GLY A 337 -29.47 -12.24 -14.80
CA GLY A 337 -28.43 -12.08 -13.77
C GLY A 337 -28.75 -10.99 -12.74
N VAL A 338 -27.77 -10.69 -11.92
CA VAL A 338 -27.85 -9.66 -10.86
C VAL A 338 -27.03 -8.43 -11.24
N LEU A 339 -27.38 -7.28 -10.66
CA LEU A 339 -26.59 -6.07 -10.84
C LEU A 339 -25.21 -6.20 -10.19
N LEU A 340 -24.18 -5.91 -10.96
CA LEU A 340 -22.80 -6.04 -10.54
C LEU A 340 -22.29 -4.76 -9.85
N PRO A 341 -21.60 -4.87 -8.70
CA PRO A 341 -20.92 -3.75 -8.09
C PRO A 341 -19.72 -3.30 -8.91
N LYS A 342 -19.22 -2.10 -8.68
CA LYS A 342 -17.93 -1.67 -9.24
C LYS A 342 -16.78 -2.44 -8.59
N PHE A 343 -16.00 -3.15 -9.38
CA PHE A 343 -14.84 -3.89 -8.91
C PHE A 343 -13.63 -3.76 -9.84
N SER A 344 -12.49 -4.29 -9.44
CA SER A 344 -11.24 -4.26 -10.18
C SER A 344 -10.60 -5.65 -10.25
N CYS A 345 -9.58 -5.82 -11.07
CA CYS A 345 -8.82 -7.06 -11.15
C CYS A 345 -8.22 -7.52 -9.80
N HIS A 346 -8.04 -6.62 -8.82
CA HIS A 346 -7.64 -7.02 -7.48
C HIS A 346 -8.79 -7.64 -6.69
N SER A 347 -10.02 -7.25 -6.98
CA SER A 347 -11.21 -7.83 -6.35
C SER A 347 -11.41 -9.29 -6.72
N THR A 348 -10.94 -9.76 -7.92
CA THR A 348 -11.01 -11.17 -8.30
C THR A 348 -10.23 -12.06 -7.32
N ARG A 349 -9.08 -11.59 -6.85
CA ARG A 349 -8.29 -12.28 -5.83
C ARG A 349 -8.99 -12.29 -4.45
N HIS A 350 -9.69 -11.21 -4.08
CA HIS A 350 -10.52 -11.22 -2.87
C HIS A 350 -11.68 -12.19 -3.01
N THR A 351 -12.31 -12.24 -4.17
CA THR A 351 -13.36 -13.21 -4.47
C THR A 351 -12.86 -14.64 -4.35
N PHE A 352 -11.72 -14.97 -4.96
CA PHE A 352 -11.10 -16.28 -4.83
C PHE A 352 -10.82 -16.66 -3.37
N ALA A 353 -10.23 -15.74 -2.60
CA ALA A 353 -9.96 -15.99 -1.17
C ALA A 353 -11.25 -16.19 -0.37
N THR A 354 -12.32 -15.47 -0.68
CA THR A 354 -13.65 -15.67 -0.09
C THR A 354 -14.20 -17.06 -0.46
N ARG A 355 -14.09 -17.49 -1.74
CA ARG A 355 -14.51 -18.83 -2.17
C ARG A 355 -13.75 -19.95 -1.47
N LEU A 356 -12.43 -19.80 -1.28
CA LEU A 356 -11.64 -20.78 -0.50
C LEU A 356 -12.16 -20.89 0.94
N ASN A 357 -12.49 -19.76 1.56
CA ASN A 357 -13.07 -19.75 2.91
C ASN A 357 -14.45 -20.42 2.96
N GLU A 358 -15.35 -20.06 2.05
CA GLU A 358 -16.71 -20.66 1.94
C GLU A 358 -16.66 -22.16 1.63
N ALA A 359 -15.66 -22.60 0.87
CA ALA A 359 -15.41 -24.02 0.62
C ALA A 359 -14.73 -24.76 1.79
N GLY A 360 -14.49 -24.10 2.93
CA GLY A 360 -13.86 -24.71 4.09
C GLY A 360 -12.39 -25.11 3.90
N ILE A 361 -11.71 -24.51 2.91
CA ILE A 361 -10.30 -24.82 2.63
C ILE A 361 -9.43 -24.35 3.79
N ASN A 362 -8.53 -25.23 4.23
CA ASN A 362 -7.61 -24.95 5.32
C ASN A 362 -6.83 -23.63 5.08
N LEU A 363 -6.78 -22.78 6.11
CA LEU A 363 -6.12 -21.46 6.07
C LEU A 363 -4.67 -21.52 5.54
N LYS A 364 -3.92 -22.57 5.91
CA LYS A 364 -2.53 -22.75 5.46
C LYS A 364 -2.45 -23.06 3.97
N ALA A 365 -3.36 -23.89 3.45
CA ALA A 365 -3.46 -24.18 2.02
C ALA A 365 -3.86 -22.94 1.24
N ALA A 366 -4.85 -22.19 1.70
CA ALA A 366 -5.27 -20.92 1.10
C ALA A 366 -4.14 -19.87 1.12
N GLN A 367 -3.40 -19.74 2.21
CA GLN A 367 -2.22 -18.87 2.31
C GLN A 367 -1.16 -19.25 1.27
N SER A 368 -0.89 -20.54 1.11
CA SER A 368 0.07 -21.04 0.11
C SER A 368 -0.36 -20.72 -1.31
N MET A 369 -1.62 -21.00 -1.69
CA MET A 369 -2.17 -20.68 -3.01
C MET A 369 -2.11 -19.18 -3.32
N LEU A 370 -2.49 -18.36 -2.33
CA LEU A 370 -2.46 -16.90 -2.46
C LEU A 370 -1.02 -16.33 -2.42
N GLY A 371 -0.06 -17.00 -1.83
CA GLY A 371 1.30 -16.48 -1.65
C GLY A 371 1.32 -15.25 -0.73
N HIS A 372 0.57 -15.30 0.40
CA HIS A 372 0.63 -14.28 1.43
C HIS A 372 1.76 -14.59 2.39
N VAL A 373 2.73 -13.68 2.51
CA VAL A 373 3.84 -13.80 3.48
C VAL A 373 3.29 -13.66 4.90
N ASP A 374 2.36 -12.74 5.11
CA ASP A 374 1.71 -12.51 6.40
C ASP A 374 0.35 -13.21 6.45
N VAL A 375 0.19 -14.08 7.44
CA VAL A 375 -1.06 -14.82 7.72
C VAL A 375 -2.21 -13.85 8.01
N SER A 376 -1.94 -12.70 8.62
CA SER A 376 -2.96 -11.71 8.97
C SER A 376 -3.75 -11.25 7.74
N THR A 377 -3.10 -11.17 6.59
CA THR A 377 -3.76 -10.79 5.32
C THR A 377 -4.81 -11.83 4.89
N THR A 378 -4.52 -13.12 5.06
CA THR A 378 -5.48 -14.20 4.77
C THR A 378 -6.53 -14.27 5.89
N LEU A 379 -6.10 -14.17 7.15
CA LEU A 379 -6.98 -14.22 8.31
C LEU A 379 -8.06 -13.14 8.27
N ASN A 380 -7.73 -11.92 7.84
CA ASN A 380 -8.70 -10.82 7.70
C ASN A 380 -9.85 -11.13 6.72
N ILE A 381 -9.64 -12.03 5.76
CA ILE A 381 -10.69 -12.49 4.85
C ILE A 381 -11.51 -13.60 5.51
N TYR A 382 -10.85 -14.45 6.32
CA TYR A 382 -11.47 -15.56 7.03
C TYR A 382 -12.23 -15.14 8.31
N THR A 383 -11.91 -13.99 8.91
CA THR A 383 -12.61 -13.48 10.11
C THR A 383 -13.99 -12.86 9.80
N ASP A 384 -14.30 -12.59 8.56
CA ASP A 384 -15.66 -12.21 8.14
C ASP A 384 -16.59 -13.43 7.99
N SER A 385 -16.22 -14.59 8.60
CA SER A 385 -17.02 -15.81 8.58
C SER A 385 -18.41 -15.56 9.17
N THR A 386 -19.40 -15.78 8.35
CA THR A 386 -20.82 -15.65 8.73
C THR A 386 -21.19 -16.72 9.77
N LYS A 387 -22.22 -16.47 10.57
CA LYS A 387 -22.82 -17.43 11.51
C LYS A 387 -23.05 -18.81 10.87
N SER A 388 -23.38 -18.83 9.59
CA SER A 388 -23.54 -20.01 8.74
C SER A 388 -22.30 -20.91 8.66
N LEU A 389 -21.08 -20.33 8.58
CA LEU A 389 -19.83 -21.11 8.57
C LEU A 389 -19.51 -21.73 9.93
N MET A 390 -19.85 -21.06 11.02
CA MET A 390 -19.72 -21.63 12.36
C MET A 390 -20.67 -22.81 12.54
N ASP A 391 -21.91 -22.70 12.06
CA ASP A 391 -22.91 -23.77 12.12
C ASP A 391 -22.48 -24.98 11.26
N GLN A 392 -21.92 -24.73 10.08
CA GLN A 392 -21.36 -25.80 9.24
C GLN A 392 -20.16 -26.49 9.90
N ALA A 393 -19.22 -25.72 10.45
CA ALA A 393 -18.05 -26.26 11.11
C ALA A 393 -18.41 -27.12 12.32
N ILE A 394 -19.42 -26.73 13.11
CA ILE A 394 -19.88 -27.54 14.25
C ILE A 394 -20.58 -28.81 13.80
N MET A 395 -21.33 -28.77 12.70
CA MET A 395 -21.95 -29.96 12.12
C MET A 395 -20.93 -30.95 11.57
N GLU A 396 -19.89 -30.47 10.88
CA GLU A 396 -18.80 -31.33 10.39
C GLU A 396 -17.98 -31.92 11.53
N PHE A 397 -17.68 -31.13 12.56
CA PHE A 397 -17.05 -31.62 13.78
C PHE A 397 -17.90 -32.68 14.45
N GLY A 398 -19.21 -32.48 14.54
CA GLY A 398 -20.15 -33.48 15.06
C GLY A 398 -20.14 -34.79 14.25
N LYS A 399 -20.12 -34.71 12.92
CA LYS A 399 -19.98 -35.90 12.06
C LYS A 399 -18.65 -36.63 12.27
N PHE A 400 -17.55 -35.88 12.38
CA PHE A 400 -16.22 -36.44 12.64
C PHE A 400 -16.12 -37.11 14.00
N THR A 401 -16.64 -36.49 15.06
CA THR A 401 -16.63 -37.04 16.43
C THR A 401 -17.53 -38.26 16.52
N ASN A 402 -18.73 -38.23 15.97
CA ASN A 402 -19.65 -39.38 15.95
C ASN A 402 -19.09 -40.60 15.21
N LYS A 403 -18.28 -40.38 14.17
CA LYS A 403 -17.64 -41.45 13.39
C LYS A 403 -16.43 -42.06 14.11
N ASN A 404 -15.71 -41.28 14.88
CA ASN A 404 -14.39 -41.67 15.42
C ASN A 404 -14.36 -41.83 16.95
N ILE A 405 -15.37 -41.35 17.68
CA ILE A 405 -15.45 -41.37 19.14
C ILE A 405 -16.80 -41.99 19.53
N PRO A 406 -16.84 -43.20 20.15
CA PRO A 406 -18.10 -43.80 20.56
C PRO A 406 -18.81 -42.94 21.62
N LEU A 407 -20.04 -42.54 21.31
CA LEU A 407 -20.87 -41.80 22.24
C LEU A 407 -21.20 -42.67 23.44
N ARG A 408 -20.93 -42.17 24.63
CA ARG A 408 -21.45 -42.76 25.89
C ARG A 408 -22.96 -42.58 25.87
N THR A 409 -23.72 -43.68 25.75
CA THR A 409 -25.18 -43.66 25.96
C THR A 409 -25.44 -43.12 27.36
N PRO A 410 -26.28 -42.09 27.54
CA PRO A 410 -26.66 -41.66 28.87
C PRO A 410 -27.38 -42.82 29.55
N ASN A 411 -26.89 -43.29 30.70
CA ASN A 411 -27.64 -44.13 31.57
C ASN A 411 -28.84 -43.34 32.11
N VAL A 412 -29.99 -43.47 31.44
CA VAL A 412 -31.25 -43.01 32.00
C VAL A 412 -31.63 -44.01 33.07
N PRO A 413 -31.71 -43.63 34.35
CA PRO A 413 -32.22 -44.54 35.39
C PRO A 413 -33.68 -44.91 35.04
N GLN A 414 -33.94 -46.15 34.79
CA GLN A 414 -35.32 -46.64 34.77
C GLN A 414 -35.89 -46.49 36.16
N ASN A 415 -36.69 -45.46 36.39
CA ASN A 415 -37.55 -45.39 37.58
C ASN A 415 -38.49 -46.55 37.52
N SER A 416 -38.20 -47.56 38.33
CA SER A 416 -39.13 -48.62 38.69
C SER A 416 -40.33 -48.02 39.42
N VAL A 417 -41.40 -47.79 38.66
CA VAL A 417 -42.72 -47.60 39.26
C VAL A 417 -43.18 -48.97 39.71
N ASN A 418 -43.01 -49.26 41.00
CA ASN A 418 -43.75 -50.32 41.66
C ASN A 418 -44.60 -49.69 42.78
N ARG A 419 -45.93 -49.76 42.49
CA ARG A 419 -47.11 -49.77 43.38
C ARG A 419 -47.22 -48.68 44.48
#